data_c3b99d45a4a9a75470323f5a86dad0a3
#
_entry.id   c3b99d45a4a9a75470323f5a86dad0a3
#
_cell.length_a   1.000
_cell.length_b   1.000
_cell.length_c   1.000
_cell.angle_alpha   90.00
_cell.angle_beta   90.00
_cell.angle_gamma   90.00
#
_symmetry.space_group_name_H-M   'P 1'
#
loop_
_entity.id
_entity.type
_entity.pdbx_description
1 polymer ?
#
loop_
_entity_poly.entity_id
_entity_poly.type
_entity_poly.pdbx_seq_one_letter_code
_entity_poly.pdbx_strand_id
1 'polypeptide(L)'
;MEKPFLPNERRRTKYDIYADIIEVIAKKGLCSLTRISYGANMPVDRAKKTLHFLVTHGFVREITVGDRKKYRATKWGLEYLETFKRMRKFFAALEE
;
A
#
# COMPACT_ATOMS: atom_id res chain seq x y z
N MET A 1 21.16 19.81 6.69
CA MET A 1 20.61 19.66 6.65
C MET A 1 20.03 19.56 6.69
N GLU A 2 19.79 19.42 6.82
CA GLU A 2 19.10 19.29 6.87
C GLU A 2 18.53 18.70 7.15
N LYS A 3 18.04 18.54 7.26
CA LYS A 3 17.28 18.18 7.47
C LYS A 3 16.81 17.63 7.59
N PRO A 4 17.07 17.77 8.21
CA PRO A 4 16.32 16.81 8.52
C PRO A 4 15.15 16.58 8.17
N PHE A 5 15.13 16.48 7.66
CA PHE A 5 13.85 16.12 7.39
C PHE A 5 13.60 14.75 7.87
N LEU A 6 12.37 14.32 7.89
CA LEU A 6 12.02 12.99 8.26
C LEU A 6 11.86 12.22 6.99
N PRO A 7 12.82 11.40 6.66
CA PRO A 7 12.86 10.79 5.35
C PRO A 7 11.63 9.99 5.01
N ASN A 8 11.14 9.23 5.96
CA ASN A 8 10.03 8.34 5.64
C ASN A 8 8.73 9.07 5.43
N GLU A 9 8.64 10.31 5.84
CA GLU A 9 7.41 11.03 5.67
C GLU A 9 7.25 11.60 4.32
N ARG A 10 8.35 11.91 3.67
CA ARG A 10 8.27 12.54 2.41
C ARG A 10 8.81 11.74 1.31
N ARG A 11 9.59 10.77 1.69
CA ARG A 11 10.32 10.01 0.71
C ARG A 11 9.79 8.64 0.55
N ARG A 12 8.47 8.50 0.59
CA ARG A 12 7.91 7.20 0.30
C ARG A 12 8.25 6.84 -1.12
N THR A 13 8.91 5.70 -1.29
CA THR A 13 9.15 5.17 -2.60
C THR A 13 7.86 4.52 -3.10
N LYS A 14 7.85 4.15 -4.37
CA LYS A 14 6.68 3.45 -4.88
C LYS A 14 6.47 2.12 -4.14
N TYR A 15 7.56 1.51 -3.66
CA TYR A 15 7.45 0.25 -2.93
C TYR A 15 6.81 0.45 -1.56
N ASP A 16 7.12 1.57 -0.92
CA ASP A 16 6.47 1.95 0.33
C ASP A 16 4.98 2.16 0.11
N ILE A 17 4.64 2.82 -0.99
CA ILE A 17 3.24 3.11 -1.30
C ILE A 17 2.47 1.83 -1.55
N TYR A 18 3.07 0.88 -2.28
CA TYR A 18 2.43 -0.41 -2.49
C TYR A 18 2.12 -1.09 -1.16
N ALA A 19 3.10 -1.08 -0.26
CA ALA A 19 2.93 -1.70 1.04
C ALA A 19 1.85 -1.01 1.86
N ASP A 20 1.82 0.32 1.82
CA ASP A 20 0.82 1.08 2.57
C ASP A 20 -0.58 0.73 2.10
N ILE A 21 -0.78 0.67 0.79
CA ILE A 21 -2.09 0.36 0.24
C ILE A 21 -2.51 -1.05 0.60
N ILE A 22 -1.60 -2.00 0.41
CA ILE A 22 -1.92 -3.39 0.71
C ILE A 22 -2.21 -3.57 2.19
N GLU A 23 -1.49 -2.85 3.04
CA GLU A 23 -1.72 -2.94 4.47
C GLU A 23 -3.12 -2.43 4.85
N VAL A 24 -3.55 -1.33 4.26
CA VAL A 24 -4.89 -0.82 4.51
C VAL A 24 -5.93 -1.86 4.12
N ILE A 25 -5.76 -2.45 2.94
CA ILE A 25 -6.69 -3.44 2.45
C ILE A 25 -6.68 -4.68 3.35
N ALA A 26 -5.50 -5.12 3.74
CA ALA A 26 -5.38 -6.32 4.57
C ALA A 26 -6.10 -6.15 5.90
N LYS A 27 -6.02 -4.96 6.48
CA LYS A 27 -6.67 -4.69 7.75
C LYS A 27 -8.18 -4.64 7.64
N LYS A 28 -8.67 -4.15 6.52
CA LYS A 28 -10.12 -3.99 6.33
C LYS A 28 -10.77 -5.19 5.67
N GLY A 29 -10.00 -5.96 4.94
CA GLY A 29 -10.51 -7.11 4.23
C GLY A 29 -11.01 -6.76 2.84
N LEU A 30 -12.03 -5.94 2.76
CA LEU A 30 -12.60 -5.51 1.49
C LEU A 30 -12.79 -4.00 1.57
N CYS A 31 -12.18 -3.28 0.64
CA CYS A 31 -11.99 -1.85 0.82
C CYS A 31 -12.31 -1.06 -0.44
N SER A 32 -12.96 0.09 -0.27
CA SER A 32 -13.25 0.97 -1.39
C SER A 32 -12.05 1.85 -1.69
N LEU A 33 -12.03 2.42 -2.89
CA LEU A 33 -10.97 3.33 -3.28
C LEU A 33 -10.83 4.50 -2.30
N THR A 34 -11.95 5.07 -1.91
CA THR A 34 -11.94 6.22 -1.01
C THR A 34 -11.30 5.86 0.32
N ARG A 35 -11.66 4.70 0.86
CA ARG A 35 -11.10 4.28 2.12
C ARG A 35 -9.62 3.97 2.02
N ILE A 36 -9.21 3.41 0.90
CA ILE A 36 -7.80 3.13 0.66
C ILE A 36 -7.01 4.42 0.58
N SER A 37 -7.51 5.38 -0.18
CA SER A 37 -6.87 6.68 -0.32
C SER A 37 -6.67 7.33 1.04
N TYR A 38 -7.70 7.29 1.84
CA TYR A 38 -7.69 7.88 3.17
C TYR A 38 -6.70 7.17 4.08
N GLY A 39 -6.81 5.85 4.11
CA GLY A 39 -5.95 5.04 4.99
C GLY A 39 -4.49 5.10 4.63
N ALA A 40 -4.19 5.20 3.34
CA ALA A 40 -2.81 5.27 2.87
C ALA A 40 -2.30 6.71 2.80
N ASN A 41 -3.15 7.65 3.15
CA ASN A 41 -2.78 9.07 3.20
C ASN A 41 -2.25 9.55 1.87
N MET A 42 -3.07 9.41 0.83
CA MET A 42 -2.66 9.84 -0.50
C MET A 42 -3.89 10.27 -1.29
N PRO A 43 -3.69 11.12 -2.30
CA PRO A 43 -4.81 11.58 -3.13
C PRO A 43 -5.47 10.43 -3.86
N VAL A 44 -6.78 10.56 -4.08
CA VAL A 44 -7.56 9.52 -4.73
C VAL A 44 -7.01 9.14 -6.10
N ASP A 45 -6.62 10.15 -6.88
CA ASP A 45 -6.11 9.88 -8.22
C ASP A 45 -4.85 9.02 -8.18
N ARG A 46 -4.00 9.31 -7.22
CA ARG A 46 -2.77 8.56 -7.10
C ARG A 46 -3.04 7.15 -6.59
N ALA A 47 -3.95 7.04 -5.64
CA ALA A 47 -4.34 5.72 -5.14
C ALA A 47 -4.93 4.88 -6.26
N LYS A 48 -5.74 5.51 -7.11
CA LYS A 48 -6.35 4.80 -8.21
C LYS A 48 -5.32 4.25 -9.19
N LYS A 49 -4.32 5.07 -9.51
CA LYS A 49 -3.25 4.63 -10.43
C LYS A 49 -2.47 3.48 -9.81
N THR A 50 -2.14 3.60 -8.54
CA THR A 50 -1.38 2.56 -7.87
C THR A 50 -2.18 1.27 -7.77
N LEU A 51 -3.48 1.38 -7.49
CA LEU A 51 -4.33 0.21 -7.43
C LEU A 51 -4.41 -0.50 -8.78
N HIS A 52 -4.48 0.31 -9.85
CA HIS A 52 -4.50 -0.28 -11.17
C HIS A 52 -3.25 -1.13 -11.41
N PHE A 53 -2.11 -0.61 -11.02
CA PHE A 53 -0.85 -1.34 -11.11
C PHE A 53 -0.90 -2.62 -10.29
N LEU A 54 -1.36 -2.51 -9.05
CA LEU A 54 -1.39 -3.67 -8.15
C LEU A 54 -2.37 -4.75 -8.63
N VAL A 55 -3.49 -4.34 -9.19
CA VAL A 55 -4.45 -5.28 -9.74
C VAL A 55 -3.87 -5.96 -10.98
N THR A 56 -3.26 -5.17 -11.86
CA THR A 56 -2.68 -5.70 -13.08
C THR A 56 -1.62 -6.75 -12.78
N HIS A 57 -0.89 -6.56 -11.71
CA HIS A 57 0.20 -7.48 -11.39
C HIS A 57 -0.18 -8.54 -10.35
N GLY A 58 -1.46 -8.63 -10.02
CA GLY A 58 -1.95 -9.72 -9.19
C GLY A 58 -1.76 -9.58 -7.70
N PHE A 59 -1.42 -8.40 -7.21
CA PHE A 59 -1.25 -8.17 -5.78
C PHE A 59 -2.56 -7.79 -5.10
N VAL A 60 -3.49 -7.27 -5.87
CA VAL A 60 -4.78 -6.84 -5.37
C VAL A 60 -5.83 -7.33 -6.35
N ARG A 61 -6.99 -7.67 -5.85
CA ARG A 61 -8.11 -8.08 -6.67
C ARG A 61 -9.20 -7.04 -6.59
N GLU A 62 -9.74 -6.68 -7.75
CA GLU A 62 -10.87 -5.77 -7.80
C GLU A 62 -12.14 -6.61 -7.84
N ILE A 63 -13.08 -6.29 -6.97
CA ILE A 63 -14.31 -7.04 -6.83
C ILE A 63 -15.46 -6.06 -6.90
N THR A 64 -16.48 -6.39 -7.71
CA THR A 64 -17.66 -5.55 -7.80
C THR A 64 -18.71 -6.07 -6.84
N VAL A 65 -19.17 -5.18 -5.96
CA VAL A 65 -20.21 -5.51 -5.00
C VAL A 65 -21.36 -4.56 -5.29
N GLY A 66 -22.44 -5.07 -5.84
CA GLY A 66 -23.51 -4.23 -6.32
C GLY A 66 -22.99 -3.47 -7.53
N ASP A 67 -23.03 -2.15 -7.46
CA ASP A 67 -22.47 -1.31 -8.52
C ASP A 67 -21.20 -0.62 -8.06
N ARG A 68 -20.57 -1.11 -6.98
CA ARG A 68 -19.39 -0.48 -6.42
C ARG A 68 -18.19 -1.39 -6.53
N LYS A 69 -17.04 -0.76 -6.78
CA LYS A 69 -15.79 -1.49 -6.83
C LYS A 69 -15.16 -1.53 -5.46
N LYS A 70 -14.72 -2.71 -5.09
CA LYS A 70 -14.01 -2.92 -3.84
C LYS A 70 -12.71 -3.65 -4.15
N TYR A 71 -11.80 -3.63 -3.21
CA TYR A 71 -10.48 -4.21 -3.43
C TYR A 71 -10.11 -5.12 -2.28
N ARG A 72 -9.44 -6.21 -2.62
CA ARG A 72 -8.99 -7.19 -1.65
C ARG A 72 -7.56 -7.57 -1.97
N ALA A 73 -6.76 -7.76 -0.92
CA ALA A 73 -5.37 -8.21 -1.13
C ALA A 73 -5.38 -9.67 -1.51
N THR A 74 -4.54 -10.02 -2.48
CA THR A 74 -4.39 -11.42 -2.86
C THR A 74 -3.30 -12.05 -1.99
N LYS A 75 -3.12 -13.36 -2.16
CA LYS A 75 -2.04 -14.06 -1.49
C LYS A 75 -0.70 -13.40 -1.80
N TRP A 76 -0.49 -13.02 -3.06
CA TRP A 76 0.77 -12.39 -3.45
C TRP A 76 0.92 -11.01 -2.84
N GLY A 77 -0.19 -10.28 -2.71
CA GLY A 77 -0.15 -8.99 -2.05
C GLY A 77 0.25 -9.11 -0.60
N LEU A 78 -0.31 -10.11 0.08
CA LEU A 78 0.02 -10.33 1.48
C LEU A 78 1.47 -10.79 1.63
N GLU A 79 1.96 -11.58 0.69
CA GLU A 79 3.35 -12.00 0.70
C GLU A 79 4.28 -10.82 0.51
N TYR A 80 3.91 -9.94 -0.40
CA TYR A 80 4.70 -8.74 -0.62
C TYR A 80 4.79 -7.92 0.66
N LEU A 81 3.65 -7.73 1.32
CA LEU A 81 3.61 -6.93 2.53
C LEU A 81 4.50 -7.53 3.63
N GLU A 82 4.41 -8.84 3.80
CA GLU A 82 5.23 -9.53 4.79
C GLU A 82 6.71 -9.35 4.51
N THR A 83 7.08 -9.56 3.26
CA THR A 83 8.46 -9.45 2.84
C THR A 83 8.98 -8.04 3.01
N PHE A 84 8.14 -7.08 2.64
CA PHE A 84 8.51 -5.67 2.76
C PHE A 84 8.74 -5.29 4.21
N LYS A 85 7.87 -5.71 5.10
CA LYS A 85 8.01 -5.42 6.52
C LYS A 85 9.28 -6.05 7.09
N ARG A 86 9.57 -7.24 6.66
CA ARG A 86 10.76 -7.96 7.13
C ARG A 86 12.02 -7.23 6.69
N MET A 87 12.02 -6.79 5.44
CA MET A 87 13.15 -6.05 4.90
C MET A 87 13.36 -4.74 5.66
N ARG A 88 12.27 -4.03 5.94
CA ARG A 88 12.37 -2.77 6.67
C ARG A 88 12.94 -2.97 8.06
N LYS A 89 12.52 -4.03 8.72
CA LYS A 89 13.02 -4.36 10.04
C LYS A 89 14.51 -4.60 9.99
N PHE A 90 14.94 -5.30 8.97
CA PHE A 90 16.34 -5.63 8.80
C PHE A 90 17.18 -4.37 8.66
N PHE A 91 16.75 -3.46 7.81
CA PHE A 91 17.50 -2.23 7.59
C PHE A 91 17.40 -1.29 8.79
N ALA A 92 16.29 -1.29 9.48
CA ALA A 92 16.15 -0.48 10.66
C ALA A 92 17.17 -0.89 11.71
N ALA A 93 17.42 -2.19 11.85
CA ALA A 93 18.40 -2.67 12.79
C ALA A 93 19.80 -2.23 12.44
N LEU A 94 20.09 -2.10 11.15
CA LEU A 94 21.39 -1.68 10.70
C LEU A 94 21.64 -0.19 10.91
N GLU A 95 20.58 0.58 11.03
CA GLU A 95 20.69 2.01 11.15
C GLU A 95 20.91 2.47 12.58
N GLU A 96 20.84 1.57 13.49
CA GLU A 96 21.11 1.91 14.86
C GLU A 96 22.60 1.93 15.13
#